data_9e43ebe5c2fecc9b910a7f261e0b26b2
#
_entry.id   9e43ebe5c2fecc9b910a7f261e0b26b2
#
_cell.length_a   1.000
_cell.length_b   1.000
_cell.length_c   1.000
_cell.angle_alpha   90.00
_cell.angle_beta   90.00
_cell.angle_gamma   90.00
#
_symmetry.space_group_name_H-M   'P 1'
#
loop_
_entity.id
_entity.type
_entity.pdbx_description
1 polymer ?
#
loop_
_entity_poly.entity_id
_entity_poly.type
_entity_poly.pdbx_seq_one_letter_code
_entity_poly.pdbx_strand_id
1 'polypeptide(L)'
;EPRMIYTSDQFQTINNNGHEWRTIHLGLDVFLPAGSQVTTPLEGVVQSVQNNDGHLDYGPTVILKHSPADVSTFYTLYGHLSNKVLKSLKNGDTIKAGKKIGEIGNENENGGWPPHLHFQVITDCLNYYGDFPGVARSSEREIWTSISPDPSALLNLNSEGAVAKEILPEEITTSRQSNLSAMLSVSYRKPLKIVRGWKQYLYDHTGRKYLDGVNNVPHIGHSHPRVVDAIQKQAAVLNTNTRYLHENIIQLAGRIADTMPDPLSICFFVNSGSEANDLALRLAQAYTSGKNVITVEGGYHGHLISLIDVSPYKFDGPGGEGLADHVEMVTMPDGYRGKYKYNEPDLGERYADKVKEAVDKIKNKGEKLSAFISESMISSGGIFIPPENYLSTVYETVRGAGGVCIADEVVVGFGRVGSHFWGFEAQSVVPDIVTLGKPMGNGHPIAAVVTTPKIAASFNTGMEYFNTYGGNPVSCAAALAVLDVMQEEKLQENAAKVGKFLLDQLTALQKEHPVIGDVRGSGLFIGMELVKGRDSLEPAPEHANYLVERMKERGILISTDGTRNNVLKIRPPMVFTQSNGESLVNTLKEILHESFFMTGINNSS
;
A
#
# COMPACT_ATOMS: atom_id res chain seq x y z
N GLU A 1 -3.47 -19.27 36.17
CA GLU A 1 -3.19 -18.03 35.39
C GLU A 1 -2.24 -18.38 34.22
N PRO A 2 -2.57 -17.99 33.00
CA PRO A 2 -1.75 -18.29 31.83
C PRO A 2 -0.29 -17.81 31.93
N ARG A 3 -0.05 -16.76 32.71
CA ARG A 3 1.29 -16.19 32.94
C ARG A 3 2.28 -17.16 33.60
N MET A 4 1.79 -18.14 34.37
CA MET A 4 2.65 -19.11 35.04
C MET A 4 3.17 -20.22 34.14
N ILE A 5 2.54 -20.45 32.99
CA ILE A 5 2.88 -21.52 32.05
C ILE A 5 3.98 -21.07 31.07
N TYR A 6 3.96 -19.81 30.67
CA TYR A 6 4.86 -19.25 29.65
C TYR A 6 5.93 -18.33 30.28
N THR A 7 6.65 -18.81 31.29
CA THR A 7 7.66 -18.03 32.03
C THR A 7 9.10 -18.38 31.68
N SER A 8 9.35 -19.34 30.81
CA SER A 8 10.69 -19.68 30.36
C SER A 8 11.20 -18.70 29.29
N ASP A 9 12.52 -18.55 29.19
CA ASP A 9 13.19 -17.57 28.31
C ASP A 9 12.76 -17.66 26.83
N GLN A 10 12.39 -18.84 26.35
CA GLN A 10 11.93 -19.02 24.97
C GLN A 10 10.61 -18.33 24.64
N PHE A 11 9.79 -18.03 25.63
CA PHE A 11 8.55 -17.24 25.45
C PHE A 11 8.76 -15.76 25.64
N GLN A 12 9.95 -15.35 26.09
CA GLN A 12 10.31 -13.97 26.31
C GLN A 12 10.87 -13.35 25.03
N THR A 13 10.43 -12.17 24.70
CA THR A 13 11.00 -11.34 23.65
C THR A 13 11.26 -9.95 24.19
N ILE A 14 12.37 -9.35 23.78
CA ILE A 14 12.69 -7.96 24.12
C ILE A 14 12.13 -7.09 23.00
N ASN A 15 11.28 -6.14 23.37
CA ASN A 15 10.79 -5.08 22.48
C ASN A 15 11.06 -3.71 23.13
N ASN A 16 10.62 -2.63 22.48
CA ASN A 16 10.82 -1.26 23.00
C ASN A 16 10.13 -0.98 24.33
N ASN A 17 9.18 -1.81 24.75
CA ASN A 17 8.50 -1.74 26.04
C ASN A 17 9.18 -2.62 27.10
N GLY A 18 10.35 -3.19 26.78
CA GLY A 18 11.06 -4.15 27.62
C GLY A 18 10.73 -5.60 27.27
N HIS A 19 10.75 -6.46 28.28
CA HIS A 19 10.44 -7.87 28.11
C HIS A 19 8.94 -8.07 27.93
N GLU A 20 8.53 -8.70 26.83
CA GLU A 20 7.15 -9.11 26.58
C GLU A 20 7.07 -10.62 26.39
N TRP A 21 6.15 -11.24 27.13
CA TRP A 21 5.93 -12.68 27.10
C TRP A 21 4.85 -13.03 26.08
N ARG A 22 5.04 -14.14 25.37
CA ARG A 22 4.01 -14.72 24.52
C ARG A 22 3.03 -15.48 25.39
N THR A 23 1.96 -14.82 25.86
CA THR A 23 0.99 -15.35 26.83
C THR A 23 -0.41 -15.54 26.27
N ILE A 24 -0.62 -15.22 24.98
CA ILE A 24 -1.89 -15.46 24.29
C ILE A 24 -1.81 -16.82 23.62
N HIS A 25 -2.51 -17.79 24.14
CA HIS A 25 -2.64 -19.12 23.56
C HIS A 25 -3.56 -19.07 22.34
N LEU A 26 -3.13 -19.63 21.20
CA LEU A 26 -3.81 -19.51 19.91
C LEU A 26 -4.58 -20.76 19.52
N GLY A 27 -4.55 -21.79 20.35
CA GLY A 27 -5.23 -23.04 20.16
C GLY A 27 -6.07 -23.44 21.37
N LEU A 28 -6.40 -24.70 21.43
CA LEU A 28 -7.06 -25.36 22.56
C LEU A 28 -6.21 -26.55 22.98
N ASP A 29 -5.87 -26.63 24.29
CA ASP A 29 -5.15 -27.77 24.86
C ASP A 29 -6.14 -28.76 25.49
N VAL A 30 -6.09 -29.99 25.02
CA VAL A 30 -6.93 -31.08 25.52
C VAL A 30 -6.05 -32.09 26.24
N PHE A 31 -6.09 -32.08 27.57
CA PHE A 31 -5.28 -32.96 28.41
C PHE A 31 -5.89 -34.36 28.50
N LEU A 32 -5.19 -35.33 27.93
CA LEU A 32 -5.54 -36.75 27.94
C LEU A 32 -4.26 -37.58 28.09
N PRO A 33 -4.37 -38.86 28.57
CA PRO A 33 -3.20 -39.74 28.71
C PRO A 33 -2.44 -39.92 27.41
N ALA A 34 -1.12 -40.09 27.49
CA ALA A 34 -0.28 -40.46 26.34
C ALA A 34 -0.84 -41.76 25.69
N GLY A 35 -0.82 -41.83 24.36
CA GLY A 35 -1.41 -42.90 23.58
C GLY A 35 -2.91 -42.74 23.28
N SER A 36 -3.57 -41.70 23.83
CA SER A 36 -4.95 -41.38 23.47
C SER A 36 -5.06 -41.08 21.99
N GLN A 37 -6.08 -41.63 21.33
CA GLN A 37 -6.28 -41.50 19.88
C GLN A 37 -6.76 -40.07 19.56
N VAL A 38 -6.14 -39.48 18.56
CA VAL A 38 -6.51 -38.20 17.95
C VAL A 38 -7.15 -38.43 16.59
N THR A 39 -8.33 -37.84 16.37
CA THR A 39 -9.06 -37.91 15.10
C THR A 39 -9.32 -36.51 14.54
N THR A 40 -9.47 -36.38 13.21
CA THR A 40 -9.87 -35.10 12.62
C THR A 40 -11.39 -34.92 12.65
N PRO A 41 -11.91 -33.73 13.04
CA PRO A 41 -13.35 -33.45 12.96
C PRO A 41 -13.86 -33.29 11.53
N LEU A 42 -13.00 -32.93 10.57
CA LEU A 42 -13.35 -32.67 9.18
C LEU A 42 -12.42 -33.41 8.23
N GLU A 43 -12.91 -33.69 7.01
CA GLU A 43 -12.06 -34.21 5.94
C GLU A 43 -11.00 -33.16 5.56
N GLY A 44 -9.76 -33.60 5.38
CA GLY A 44 -8.64 -32.71 5.01
C GLY A 44 -7.51 -33.45 4.32
N VAL A 45 -6.63 -32.69 3.69
CA VAL A 45 -5.39 -33.19 3.07
C VAL A 45 -4.22 -32.81 3.96
N VAL A 46 -3.35 -33.75 4.25
CA VAL A 46 -2.12 -33.52 5.03
C VAL A 46 -1.24 -32.51 4.28
N GLN A 47 -1.13 -31.30 4.81
CA GLN A 47 -0.23 -30.29 4.28
C GLN A 47 1.21 -30.56 4.72
N SER A 48 1.39 -30.91 6.00
CA SER A 48 2.70 -31.20 6.57
C SER A 48 2.62 -32.17 7.74
N VAL A 49 3.64 -33.00 7.85
CA VAL A 49 3.96 -33.82 9.03
C VAL A 49 5.41 -33.53 9.38
N GLN A 50 5.67 -33.00 10.58
CA GLN A 50 7.01 -32.54 11.00
C GLN A 50 7.22 -32.80 12.48
N ASN A 51 8.49 -33.01 12.87
CA ASN A 51 8.90 -33.00 14.27
C ASN A 51 9.49 -31.64 14.62
N ASN A 52 8.80 -30.89 15.43
CA ASN A 52 9.27 -29.61 16.00
C ASN A 52 9.87 -29.92 17.37
N ASP A 53 11.14 -30.40 17.40
CA ASP A 53 11.79 -31.04 18.54
C ASP A 53 12.45 -30.06 19.53
N GLY A 54 12.19 -28.76 19.40
CA GLY A 54 12.63 -27.77 20.37
C GLY A 54 12.06 -28.06 21.78
N HIS A 55 12.82 -27.68 22.82
CA HIS A 55 12.32 -27.76 24.20
C HIS A 55 11.11 -26.84 24.39
N LEU A 56 10.00 -27.36 24.90
CA LEU A 56 8.69 -26.72 24.99
C LEU A 56 8.10 -26.27 23.62
N ASP A 57 8.48 -26.95 22.55
CA ASP A 57 7.85 -26.84 21.24
C ASP A 57 6.79 -27.94 21.07
N TYR A 58 6.18 -28.04 19.90
CA TYR A 58 5.07 -28.95 19.63
C TYR A 58 5.45 -30.44 19.58
N GLY A 59 6.72 -30.79 19.42
CA GLY A 59 7.08 -32.15 19.03
C GLY A 59 6.50 -32.56 17.67
N PRO A 60 6.10 -33.84 17.49
CA PRO A 60 5.46 -34.27 16.27
C PRO A 60 4.14 -33.55 16.02
N THR A 61 4.04 -32.93 14.85
CA THR A 61 2.95 -32.01 14.47
C THR A 61 2.39 -32.41 13.11
N VAL A 62 1.07 -32.34 12.98
CA VAL A 62 0.36 -32.50 11.70
C VAL A 62 -0.45 -31.24 11.42
N ILE A 63 -0.36 -30.74 10.19
CA ILE A 63 -1.24 -29.68 9.69
C ILE A 63 -2.08 -30.25 8.55
N LEU A 64 -3.40 -30.16 8.68
CA LEU A 64 -4.35 -30.52 7.63
C LEU A 64 -4.87 -29.27 6.94
N LYS A 65 -4.95 -29.34 5.62
CA LYS A 65 -5.63 -28.35 4.76
C LYS A 65 -7.06 -28.79 4.50
N HIS A 66 -8.02 -27.91 4.74
CA HIS A 66 -9.45 -28.12 4.47
C HIS A 66 -9.91 -27.17 3.36
N SER A 67 -10.62 -27.68 2.37
CA SER A 67 -11.14 -26.90 1.25
C SER A 67 -12.61 -27.26 0.99
N PRO A 68 -13.53 -26.91 1.90
CA PRO A 68 -14.95 -27.14 1.70
C PRO A 68 -15.49 -26.25 0.58
N ALA A 69 -16.59 -26.67 -0.07
CA ALA A 69 -17.15 -25.98 -1.25
C ALA A 69 -17.61 -24.54 -0.94
N ASP A 70 -18.16 -24.33 0.26
CA ASP A 70 -18.84 -23.07 0.62
C ASP A 70 -18.04 -22.17 1.56
N VAL A 71 -16.81 -22.54 1.91
CA VAL A 71 -15.96 -21.80 2.85
C VAL A 71 -14.55 -21.66 2.27
N SER A 72 -13.89 -20.55 2.57
CA SER A 72 -12.47 -20.36 2.21
C SER A 72 -11.62 -21.49 2.79
N THR A 73 -10.56 -21.86 2.08
CA THR A 73 -9.56 -22.82 2.57
C THR A 73 -9.04 -22.38 3.94
N PHE A 74 -8.96 -23.33 4.87
CA PHE A 74 -8.37 -23.13 6.19
C PHE A 74 -7.58 -24.38 6.60
N TYR A 75 -6.92 -24.32 7.75
CA TYR A 75 -6.06 -25.41 8.22
C TYR A 75 -6.36 -25.74 9.68
N THR A 76 -6.05 -26.98 10.07
CA THR A 76 -6.04 -27.40 11.48
C THR A 76 -4.67 -27.98 11.83
N LEU A 77 -4.13 -27.54 12.97
CA LEU A 77 -2.87 -28.01 13.51
C LEU A 77 -3.14 -28.93 14.70
N TYR A 78 -2.41 -30.03 14.75
CA TYR A 78 -2.42 -31.03 15.82
C TYR A 78 -0.99 -31.19 16.33
N GLY A 79 -0.70 -30.57 17.47
CA GLY A 79 0.61 -30.62 18.14
C GLY A 79 0.66 -31.66 19.25
N HIS A 80 1.86 -31.93 19.75
CA HIS A 80 2.18 -32.83 20.88
C HIS A 80 1.80 -34.29 20.60
N LEU A 81 1.88 -34.71 19.34
CA LEU A 81 1.59 -36.08 18.94
C LEU A 81 2.76 -37.04 19.25
N SER A 82 2.48 -38.34 19.22
CA SER A 82 3.50 -39.39 19.31
C SER A 82 4.34 -39.47 18.03
N ASN A 83 5.62 -39.79 18.15
CA ASN A 83 6.53 -40.04 17.03
C ASN A 83 6.03 -41.06 15.99
N LYS A 84 5.02 -41.87 16.32
CA LYS A 84 4.40 -42.81 15.38
C LYS A 84 3.80 -42.08 14.17
N VAL A 85 3.32 -40.83 14.34
CA VAL A 85 2.67 -40.07 13.27
C VAL A 85 3.63 -39.75 12.13
N LEU A 86 4.92 -39.51 12.43
CA LEU A 86 5.96 -39.24 11.45
C LEU A 86 6.21 -40.40 10.44
N LYS A 87 5.78 -41.62 10.81
CA LYS A 87 5.91 -42.81 9.97
C LYS A 87 4.60 -43.21 9.32
N SER A 88 3.46 -42.79 9.88
CA SER A 88 2.12 -43.23 9.48
C SER A 88 1.43 -42.32 8.47
N LEU A 89 1.79 -41.04 8.41
CA LEU A 89 1.22 -40.06 7.52
C LEU A 89 2.29 -39.43 6.61
N LYS A 90 1.85 -39.02 5.42
CA LYS A 90 2.68 -38.31 4.45
C LYS A 90 1.95 -37.09 3.91
N ASN A 91 2.72 -36.07 3.51
CA ASN A 91 2.17 -34.90 2.84
C ASN A 91 1.38 -35.34 1.59
N GLY A 92 0.17 -34.80 1.45
CA GLY A 92 -0.76 -35.14 0.37
C GLY A 92 -1.77 -36.27 0.71
N ASP A 93 -1.62 -36.96 1.84
CA ASP A 93 -2.60 -37.96 2.26
C ASP A 93 -3.95 -37.30 2.56
N THR A 94 -5.04 -37.88 2.09
CA THR A 94 -6.41 -37.44 2.40
C THR A 94 -6.96 -38.22 3.60
N ILE A 95 -7.40 -37.50 4.64
CA ILE A 95 -7.96 -38.06 5.86
C ILE A 95 -9.43 -37.66 5.96
N LYS A 96 -10.34 -38.64 6.00
CA LYS A 96 -11.77 -38.38 6.16
C LYS A 96 -12.13 -37.98 7.58
N ALA A 97 -13.20 -37.19 7.74
CA ALA A 97 -13.75 -36.85 9.04
C ALA A 97 -13.93 -38.07 9.96
N GLY A 98 -13.59 -37.93 11.23
CA GLY A 98 -13.62 -38.99 12.25
C GLY A 98 -12.50 -40.03 12.15
N LYS A 99 -11.58 -39.92 11.19
CA LYS A 99 -10.45 -40.85 11.05
C LYS A 99 -9.29 -40.45 11.92
N LYS A 100 -8.53 -41.47 12.38
CA LYS A 100 -7.33 -41.28 13.21
C LYS A 100 -6.25 -40.53 12.44
N ILE A 101 -5.69 -39.51 13.09
CA ILE A 101 -4.50 -38.78 12.68
C ILE A 101 -3.26 -39.34 13.38
N GLY A 102 -3.36 -39.54 14.68
CA GLY A 102 -2.24 -39.97 15.51
C GLY A 102 -2.68 -40.34 16.93
N GLU A 103 -1.72 -40.32 17.82
CA GLU A 103 -1.92 -40.53 19.27
C GLU A 103 -1.20 -39.37 20.01
N ILE A 104 -1.67 -38.99 21.20
CA ILE A 104 -0.99 -38.04 22.07
C ILE A 104 0.37 -38.60 22.49
N GLY A 105 1.42 -37.79 22.37
CA GLY A 105 2.78 -38.13 22.75
C GLY A 105 2.99 -38.08 24.27
N ASN A 106 4.01 -38.81 24.73
CA ASN A 106 4.52 -38.65 26.10
C ASN A 106 5.56 -37.53 26.18
N GLU A 107 5.95 -37.15 27.41
CA GLU A 107 6.87 -36.02 27.66
C GLU A 107 8.23 -36.13 26.94
N ASN A 108 8.70 -37.35 26.62
CA ASN A 108 9.99 -37.55 25.94
C ASN A 108 9.92 -37.31 24.42
N GLU A 109 8.73 -37.20 23.86
CA GLU A 109 8.55 -37.09 22.41
C GLU A 109 7.73 -35.86 21.98
N ASN A 110 7.06 -35.17 22.90
CA ASN A 110 6.09 -34.10 22.63
C ASN A 110 6.62 -32.69 22.96
N GLY A 111 7.92 -32.50 23.04
CA GLY A 111 8.55 -31.22 23.40
C GLY A 111 8.76 -31.02 24.92
N GLY A 112 8.52 -32.04 25.74
CA GLY A 112 8.69 -31.98 27.19
C GLY A 112 7.45 -31.50 27.95
N TRP A 113 6.29 -31.53 27.33
CA TRP A 113 5.02 -31.13 27.94
C TRP A 113 4.30 -32.30 28.62
N PRO A 114 3.49 -32.02 29.67
CA PRO A 114 2.49 -33.01 30.10
C PRO A 114 1.63 -33.47 28.93
N PRO A 115 1.25 -34.76 28.84
CA PRO A 115 0.51 -35.27 27.70
C PRO A 115 -0.80 -34.52 27.43
N HIS A 116 -0.91 -33.91 26.27
CA HIS A 116 -2.10 -33.20 25.80
C HIS A 116 -2.08 -33.10 24.27
N LEU A 117 -3.19 -32.73 23.67
CA LEU A 117 -3.31 -32.32 22.28
C LEU A 117 -3.40 -30.79 22.23
N HIS A 118 -2.50 -30.13 21.52
CA HIS A 118 -2.70 -28.77 21.08
C HIS A 118 -3.48 -28.80 19.75
N PHE A 119 -4.68 -28.25 19.74
CA PHE A 119 -5.54 -28.16 18.55
C PHE A 119 -5.75 -26.69 18.17
N GLN A 120 -5.42 -26.32 16.94
CA GLN A 120 -5.52 -24.94 16.47
C GLN A 120 -6.15 -24.87 15.09
N VAL A 121 -7.02 -23.87 14.88
CA VAL A 121 -7.56 -23.50 13.55
C VAL A 121 -6.73 -22.36 13.00
N ILE A 122 -6.41 -22.40 11.71
CA ILE A 122 -5.56 -21.40 11.05
C ILE A 122 -6.23 -21.01 9.72
N THR A 123 -6.53 -19.73 9.53
CA THR A 123 -7.17 -19.22 8.31
C THR A 123 -6.17 -19.01 7.18
N ASP A 124 -4.92 -18.69 7.51
CA ASP A 124 -3.82 -18.54 6.55
C ASP A 124 -2.49 -18.91 7.23
N CYS A 125 -1.78 -19.88 6.69
CA CYS A 125 -0.46 -20.29 7.20
C CYS A 125 0.64 -19.25 6.96
N LEU A 126 0.36 -18.15 6.29
CA LEU A 126 1.36 -17.14 5.91
C LEU A 126 2.52 -17.81 5.13
N ASN A 127 3.74 -17.73 5.68
CA ASN A 127 4.92 -18.41 5.13
C ASN A 127 5.38 -19.60 5.99
N TYR A 128 4.58 -20.00 6.99
CA TYR A 128 4.92 -21.13 7.85
C TYR A 128 4.60 -22.46 7.15
N TYR A 129 5.48 -23.43 7.34
CA TYR A 129 5.33 -24.77 6.83
C TYR A 129 5.84 -25.78 7.86
N GLY A 130 5.01 -26.74 8.22
CA GLY A 130 5.32 -27.77 9.23
C GLY A 130 5.24 -27.27 10.67
N ASP A 131 5.15 -25.99 10.88
CA ASP A 131 5.04 -25.28 12.14
C ASP A 131 4.10 -24.08 12.00
N PHE A 132 3.57 -23.58 13.12
CA PHE A 132 2.81 -22.32 13.19
C PHE A 132 2.78 -21.83 14.63
N PRO A 133 2.81 -20.48 14.90
CA PRO A 133 2.79 -19.96 16.26
C PRO A 133 1.58 -20.45 17.08
N GLY A 134 1.84 -21.13 18.18
CA GLY A 134 0.81 -21.58 19.14
C GLY A 134 0.54 -20.58 20.25
N VAL A 135 1.43 -19.58 20.40
CA VAL A 135 1.33 -18.52 21.40
C VAL A 135 1.77 -17.20 20.81
N ALA A 136 1.10 -16.13 21.23
CA ALA A 136 1.36 -14.77 20.75
C ALA A 136 1.61 -13.80 21.93
N ARG A 137 2.16 -12.64 21.61
CA ARG A 137 2.30 -11.51 22.53
C ARG A 137 0.95 -10.84 22.75
N SER A 138 0.76 -10.24 23.90
CA SER A 138 -0.45 -9.46 24.19
C SER A 138 -0.62 -8.28 23.22
N SER A 139 0.48 -7.64 22.81
CA SER A 139 0.49 -6.55 21.84
C SER A 139 0.08 -6.98 20.41
N GLU A 140 0.16 -8.27 20.11
CA GLU A 140 -0.16 -8.84 18.79
C GLU A 140 -1.48 -9.66 18.81
N ARG A 141 -2.21 -9.62 19.92
CA ARG A 141 -3.38 -10.46 20.15
C ARG A 141 -4.39 -10.41 19.01
N GLU A 142 -4.85 -9.22 18.63
CA GLU A 142 -5.88 -9.06 17.59
C GLU A 142 -5.44 -9.64 16.24
N ILE A 143 -4.15 -9.52 15.93
CA ILE A 143 -3.57 -10.06 14.70
C ILE A 143 -3.66 -11.58 14.72
N TRP A 144 -3.07 -12.20 15.75
CA TRP A 144 -2.95 -13.65 15.79
C TRP A 144 -4.28 -14.37 16.01
N THR A 145 -5.20 -13.81 16.80
CA THR A 145 -6.54 -14.38 16.98
C THR A 145 -7.42 -14.24 15.73
N SER A 146 -7.16 -13.25 14.87
CA SER A 146 -7.85 -13.18 13.56
C SER A 146 -7.39 -14.26 12.58
N ILE A 147 -6.12 -14.70 12.69
CA ILE A 147 -5.55 -15.76 11.84
C ILE A 147 -5.77 -17.13 12.46
N SER A 148 -5.80 -17.21 13.78
CA SER A 148 -6.11 -18.41 14.56
C SER A 148 -7.38 -18.19 15.38
N PRO A 149 -8.57 -18.29 14.76
CA PRO A 149 -9.84 -18.12 15.46
C PRO A 149 -10.08 -19.28 16.46
N ASP A 150 -10.94 -19.02 17.43
CA ASP A 150 -11.29 -19.99 18.49
C ASP A 150 -11.75 -21.33 17.87
N PRO A 151 -11.07 -22.46 18.16
CA PRO A 151 -11.40 -23.76 17.62
C PRO A 151 -12.61 -24.42 18.30
N SER A 152 -13.15 -23.84 19.37
CA SER A 152 -14.24 -24.42 20.18
C SER A 152 -15.48 -24.76 19.36
N ALA A 153 -15.80 -23.96 18.34
CA ALA A 153 -16.93 -24.21 17.46
C ALA A 153 -16.79 -25.53 16.66
N LEU A 154 -15.59 -25.87 16.20
CA LEU A 154 -15.32 -27.12 15.49
C LEU A 154 -15.41 -28.36 16.40
N LEU A 155 -15.17 -28.16 17.68
CA LEU A 155 -15.20 -29.23 18.69
C LEU A 155 -16.54 -29.30 19.43
N ASN A 156 -17.50 -28.46 19.04
CA ASN A 156 -18.81 -28.34 19.68
C ASN A 156 -18.72 -28.08 21.21
N LEU A 157 -17.73 -27.28 21.60
CA LEU A 157 -17.51 -26.87 22.99
C LEU A 157 -18.21 -25.52 23.24
N ASN A 158 -18.82 -25.41 24.42
CA ASN A 158 -19.46 -24.15 24.81
C ASN A 158 -18.39 -23.18 25.37
N SER A 159 -18.08 -22.11 24.64
CA SER A 159 -17.07 -21.12 25.00
C SER A 159 -17.63 -19.92 25.78
N GLU A 160 -18.83 -19.99 26.34
CA GLU A 160 -19.41 -18.91 27.14
C GLU A 160 -18.48 -18.50 28.29
N GLY A 161 -17.90 -17.31 28.21
CA GLY A 161 -17.08 -16.67 29.23
C GLY A 161 -15.59 -16.56 28.98
N ALA A 162 -15.05 -17.12 27.87
CA ALA A 162 -13.60 -17.10 27.58
C ALA A 162 -13.15 -16.03 26.58
N VAL A 163 -14.06 -15.30 25.94
CA VAL A 163 -13.72 -14.35 24.87
C VAL A 163 -13.56 -12.93 25.42
N ALA A 164 -12.41 -12.32 25.17
CA ALA A 164 -12.27 -10.88 25.38
C ALA A 164 -13.26 -10.13 24.47
N LYS A 165 -13.95 -9.12 25.00
CA LYS A 165 -14.93 -8.33 24.24
C LYS A 165 -14.23 -7.71 23.03
N GLU A 166 -14.53 -8.20 21.85
CA GLU A 166 -14.07 -7.59 20.60
C GLU A 166 -14.90 -6.32 20.32
N ILE A 167 -14.23 -5.24 19.92
CA ILE A 167 -14.91 -4.04 19.46
C ILE A 167 -15.33 -4.29 18.00
N LEU A 168 -16.62 -4.38 17.75
CA LEU A 168 -17.16 -4.66 16.42
C LEU A 168 -16.98 -3.47 15.47
N PRO A 169 -16.95 -3.69 14.12
CA PRO A 169 -16.84 -2.62 13.12
C PRO A 169 -17.90 -1.52 13.29
N GLU A 170 -19.12 -1.86 13.68
CA GLU A 170 -20.23 -0.93 13.92
C GLU A 170 -19.96 -0.04 15.14
N GLU A 171 -19.40 -0.58 16.22
CA GLU A 171 -19.00 0.19 17.42
C GLU A 171 -17.87 1.19 17.06
N ILE A 172 -16.89 0.76 16.25
CA ILE A 172 -15.82 1.63 15.74
C ILE A 172 -16.40 2.74 14.88
N THR A 173 -17.34 2.41 13.97
CA THR A 173 -18.00 3.38 13.09
C THR A 173 -18.77 4.43 13.90
N THR A 174 -19.51 4.02 14.92
CA THR A 174 -20.24 4.92 15.83
C THR A 174 -19.27 5.83 16.59
N SER A 175 -18.19 5.26 17.14
CA SER A 175 -17.16 6.04 17.86
C SER A 175 -16.44 7.03 16.93
N ARG A 176 -16.20 6.66 15.66
CA ARG A 176 -15.66 7.59 14.66
C ARG A 176 -16.56 8.80 14.46
N GLN A 177 -17.87 8.59 14.35
CA GLN A 177 -18.83 9.70 14.17
C GLN A 177 -18.85 10.67 15.35
N SER A 178 -18.54 10.18 16.56
CA SER A 178 -18.50 11.01 17.77
C SER A 178 -17.20 11.76 17.97
N ASN A 179 -16.06 11.21 17.54
CA ASN A 179 -14.73 11.69 17.91
C ASN A 179 -13.87 12.16 16.72
N LEU A 180 -14.27 11.86 15.48
CA LEU A 180 -13.55 12.26 14.28
C LEU A 180 -14.46 13.06 13.35
N SER A 181 -13.86 13.95 12.55
CA SER A 181 -14.59 14.73 11.56
C SER A 181 -15.30 13.82 10.54
N ALA A 182 -16.56 14.14 10.21
CA ALA A 182 -17.30 13.47 9.14
C ALA A 182 -16.62 13.59 7.76
N MET A 183 -15.70 14.55 7.60
CA MET A 183 -14.89 14.72 6.38
C MET A 183 -13.80 13.65 6.21
N LEU A 184 -13.48 12.88 7.27
CA LEU A 184 -12.57 11.73 7.20
C LEU A 184 -13.33 10.52 6.66
N SER A 185 -13.41 10.41 5.35
CA SER A 185 -14.10 9.32 4.66
C SER A 185 -13.47 7.95 4.96
N VAL A 186 -14.28 6.91 4.85
CA VAL A 186 -13.85 5.51 4.84
C VAL A 186 -14.07 4.92 3.45
N SER A 187 -13.27 3.94 3.09
CA SER A 187 -13.45 3.20 1.83
C SER A 187 -14.60 2.18 1.98
N TYR A 188 -15.32 1.96 0.89
CA TYR A 188 -16.38 0.97 0.72
C TYR A 188 -17.66 1.25 1.53
N ARG A 189 -18.81 0.81 0.99
CA ARG A 189 -20.13 0.95 1.64
C ARG A 189 -20.19 0.24 2.99
N LYS A 190 -19.55 -0.94 3.08
CA LYS A 190 -19.30 -1.62 4.36
C LYS A 190 -17.83 -1.48 4.67
N PRO A 191 -17.44 -0.60 5.60
CA PRO A 191 -16.04 -0.40 5.97
C PRO A 191 -15.39 -1.69 6.50
N LEU A 192 -14.11 -1.84 6.26
CA LEU A 192 -13.34 -2.98 6.72
C LEU A 192 -12.59 -2.63 8.02
N LYS A 193 -12.71 -3.46 9.04
CA LYS A 193 -11.83 -3.44 10.21
C LYS A 193 -10.60 -4.26 9.87
N ILE A 194 -9.56 -3.61 9.38
CA ILE A 194 -8.27 -4.25 9.06
C ILE A 194 -7.43 -4.36 10.32
N VAL A 195 -6.96 -5.56 10.62
CA VAL A 195 -6.16 -5.87 11.82
C VAL A 195 -4.73 -6.29 11.50
N ARG A 196 -4.44 -6.66 10.23
CA ARG A 196 -3.10 -7.04 9.79
C ARG A 196 -2.85 -6.64 8.34
N GLY A 197 -1.62 -6.26 8.05
CA GLY A 197 -1.07 -6.20 6.69
C GLY A 197 0.13 -7.15 6.56
N TRP A 198 0.28 -7.80 5.40
CA TRP A 198 1.43 -8.63 5.09
C TRP A 198 1.70 -8.65 3.58
N LYS A 199 2.86 -8.15 3.18
CA LYS A 199 3.22 -8.02 1.75
C LYS A 199 2.13 -7.27 0.96
N GLN A 200 1.52 -7.90 -0.02
CA GLN A 200 0.43 -7.34 -0.82
C GLN A 200 -0.98 -7.71 -0.30
N TYR A 201 -1.10 -8.13 0.94
CA TYR A 201 -2.38 -8.56 1.53
C TYR A 201 -2.74 -7.77 2.77
N LEU A 202 -4.05 -7.56 2.95
CA LEU A 202 -4.67 -7.07 4.17
C LEU A 202 -5.59 -8.15 4.73
N TYR A 203 -5.74 -8.18 6.05
CA TYR A 203 -6.59 -9.14 6.76
C TYR A 203 -7.56 -8.38 7.66
N ASP A 204 -8.84 -8.73 7.60
CA ASP A 204 -9.83 -8.16 8.49
C ASP A 204 -9.90 -8.94 9.83
N HIS A 205 -10.73 -8.44 10.74
CA HIS A 205 -10.94 -9.01 12.08
C HIS A 205 -11.52 -10.43 12.07
N THR A 206 -12.06 -10.89 10.94
CA THR A 206 -12.53 -12.28 10.79
C THR A 206 -11.44 -13.21 10.24
N GLY A 207 -10.25 -12.68 9.97
CA GLY A 207 -9.14 -13.40 9.32
C GLY A 207 -9.27 -13.49 7.80
N ARG A 208 -10.27 -12.86 7.21
CA ARG A 208 -10.42 -12.84 5.75
C ARG A 208 -9.31 -12.02 5.11
N LYS A 209 -8.67 -12.65 4.12
CA LYS A 209 -7.60 -12.06 3.33
C LYS A 209 -8.13 -11.28 2.15
N TYR A 210 -7.54 -10.09 1.92
CA TYR A 210 -7.80 -9.24 0.77
C TYR A 210 -6.49 -8.97 0.02
N LEU A 211 -6.50 -9.15 -1.29
CA LEU A 211 -5.42 -8.73 -2.17
C LEU A 211 -5.49 -7.21 -2.36
N ASP A 212 -4.44 -6.51 -2.00
CA ASP A 212 -4.37 -5.05 -2.08
C ASP A 212 -3.93 -4.59 -3.48
N GLY A 213 -4.87 -4.14 -4.28
CA GLY A 213 -4.64 -3.59 -5.62
C GLY A 213 -4.47 -2.06 -5.64
N VAL A 214 -4.50 -1.36 -4.48
CA VAL A 214 -4.66 0.10 -4.49
C VAL A 214 -3.72 0.88 -3.57
N ASN A 215 -3.21 0.30 -2.47
CA ASN A 215 -2.45 1.07 -1.50
C ASN A 215 -0.99 1.22 -1.92
N ASN A 216 -0.62 2.41 -2.36
CA ASN A 216 0.74 2.76 -2.73
C ASN A 216 1.60 3.31 -1.58
N VAL A 217 1.05 3.42 -0.37
CA VAL A 217 1.78 3.88 0.83
C VAL A 217 2.70 2.79 1.38
N PRO A 218 2.24 1.54 1.60
CA PRO A 218 3.12 0.42 1.92
C PRO A 218 3.84 -0.06 0.66
N HIS A 219 4.74 0.78 0.16
CA HIS A 219 5.34 0.67 -1.15
C HIS A 219 5.98 -0.70 -1.43
N ILE A 220 6.81 -1.17 -0.49
CA ILE A 220 7.50 -2.48 -0.57
C ILE A 220 6.71 -3.61 0.12
N GLY A 221 5.41 -3.37 0.38
CA GLY A 221 4.52 -4.31 1.05
C GLY A 221 4.24 -3.96 2.50
N HIS A 222 3.03 -4.33 2.94
CA HIS A 222 2.59 -4.12 4.31
C HIS A 222 3.50 -4.84 5.30
N SER A 223 3.81 -4.16 6.41
CA SER A 223 4.57 -4.70 7.53
C SER A 223 5.87 -5.43 7.11
N HIS A 224 6.60 -4.85 6.15
CA HIS A 224 7.82 -5.47 5.65
C HIS A 224 8.82 -5.68 6.80
N PRO A 225 9.33 -6.91 7.06
CA PRO A 225 10.11 -7.23 8.26
C PRO A 225 11.34 -6.35 8.45
N ARG A 226 12.07 -6.01 7.38
CA ARG A 226 13.26 -5.18 7.46
C ARG A 226 12.97 -3.75 7.87
N VAL A 227 11.84 -3.17 7.40
CA VAL A 227 11.43 -1.82 7.81
C VAL A 227 10.98 -1.82 9.27
N VAL A 228 10.20 -2.83 9.67
CA VAL A 228 9.76 -3.01 11.07
C VAL A 228 10.97 -3.14 11.99
N ASP A 229 11.91 -4.01 11.66
CA ASP A 229 13.15 -4.22 12.44
C ASP A 229 14.00 -2.93 12.54
N ALA A 230 14.18 -2.21 11.43
CA ALA A 230 14.92 -0.94 11.41
C ALA A 230 14.29 0.11 12.31
N ILE A 231 12.96 0.25 12.27
CA ILE A 231 12.20 1.16 13.14
C ILE A 231 12.38 0.75 14.61
N GLN A 232 12.17 -0.52 14.94
CA GLN A 232 12.25 -1.02 16.31
C GLN A 232 13.64 -0.84 16.90
N LYS A 233 14.69 -1.22 16.17
CA LYS A 233 16.08 -1.09 16.61
C LYS A 233 16.45 0.37 16.86
N GLN A 234 16.14 1.25 15.91
CA GLN A 234 16.50 2.66 16.04
C GLN A 234 15.70 3.37 17.14
N ALA A 235 14.40 3.08 17.25
CA ALA A 235 13.54 3.65 18.29
C ALA A 235 13.98 3.24 19.71
N ALA A 236 14.53 2.04 19.88
CA ALA A 236 15.08 1.56 21.15
C ALA A 236 16.36 2.29 21.59
N VAL A 237 17.06 2.97 20.65
CA VAL A 237 18.33 3.65 20.95
C VAL A 237 18.13 5.16 21.08
N LEU A 238 17.58 5.79 20.02
CA LEU A 238 17.43 7.25 19.98
C LEU A 238 16.44 7.65 18.89
N ASN A 239 15.51 8.54 19.24
CA ASN A 239 14.75 9.34 18.27
C ASN A 239 14.73 10.81 18.72
N THR A 240 15.34 11.70 17.94
CA THR A 240 15.47 13.12 18.26
C THR A 240 15.51 13.97 16.98
N ASN A 241 15.59 15.28 17.12
CA ASN A 241 15.62 16.21 15.99
C ASN A 241 17.04 16.37 15.39
N THR A 242 17.10 17.08 14.27
CA THR A 242 18.33 17.28 13.47
C THR A 242 19.32 18.29 14.05
N ARG A 243 19.06 18.88 15.22
CA ARG A 243 20.02 19.77 15.90
C ARG A 243 21.20 19.00 16.49
N TYR A 244 21.09 17.67 16.59
CA TYR A 244 22.17 16.78 16.97
C TYR A 244 22.65 15.98 15.77
N LEU A 245 23.96 15.75 15.67
CA LEU A 245 24.54 14.96 14.58
C LEU A 245 24.10 13.50 14.69
N HIS A 246 23.65 12.92 13.58
CA HIS A 246 23.30 11.51 13.46
C HIS A 246 23.60 11.01 12.05
N GLU A 247 24.08 9.77 11.94
CA GLU A 247 24.56 9.17 10.69
C GLU A 247 23.41 8.87 9.73
N ASN A 248 22.26 8.40 10.23
CA ASN A 248 21.14 7.98 9.38
C ASN A 248 20.68 9.06 8.41
N ILE A 249 20.60 10.32 8.84
CA ILE A 249 20.15 11.41 7.97
C ILE A 249 21.16 11.68 6.85
N ILE A 250 22.46 11.61 7.14
CA ILE A 250 23.52 11.82 6.15
C ILE A 250 23.55 10.69 5.14
N GLN A 251 23.46 9.43 5.62
CA GLN A 251 23.38 8.26 4.75
C GLN A 251 22.17 8.30 3.84
N LEU A 252 21.00 8.67 4.39
CA LEU A 252 19.77 8.77 3.61
C LEU A 252 19.86 9.88 2.56
N ALA A 253 20.38 11.06 2.93
CA ALA A 253 20.55 12.17 2.00
C ALA A 253 21.49 11.81 0.85
N GLY A 254 22.63 11.17 1.14
CA GLY A 254 23.56 10.69 0.13
C GLY A 254 22.91 9.67 -0.81
N ARG A 255 22.26 8.66 -0.26
CA ARG A 255 21.62 7.61 -1.08
C ARG A 255 20.48 8.14 -1.95
N ILE A 256 19.71 9.13 -1.48
CA ILE A 256 18.68 9.76 -2.30
C ILE A 256 19.34 10.59 -3.41
N ALA A 257 20.37 11.39 -3.08
CA ALA A 257 21.10 12.18 -4.06
C ALA A 257 21.74 11.30 -5.14
N ASP A 258 22.29 10.14 -4.77
CA ASP A 258 22.87 9.17 -5.71
C ASP A 258 21.86 8.60 -6.72
N THR A 259 20.56 8.67 -6.44
CA THR A 259 19.49 8.27 -7.39
C THR A 259 19.01 9.40 -8.29
N MET A 260 19.43 10.64 -8.02
CA MET A 260 19.01 11.82 -8.76
C MET A 260 19.99 12.16 -9.88
N PRO A 261 19.54 12.71 -11.00
CA PRO A 261 20.43 13.30 -11.99
C PRO A 261 21.03 14.62 -11.47
N ASP A 262 22.27 14.92 -11.91
CA ASP A 262 22.86 16.23 -11.67
C ASP A 262 21.96 17.36 -12.20
N PRO A 263 21.86 18.49 -11.49
CA PRO A 263 22.56 18.93 -10.26
C PRO A 263 21.75 18.74 -8.95
N LEU A 264 20.79 17.82 -8.88
CA LEU A 264 19.91 17.58 -7.73
C LEU A 264 20.66 16.82 -6.61
N SER A 265 21.13 17.53 -5.59
CA SER A 265 22.02 16.94 -4.57
C SER A 265 21.76 17.39 -3.12
N ILE A 266 20.89 18.37 -2.90
CA ILE A 266 20.60 18.90 -1.56
C ILE A 266 19.23 18.43 -1.10
N CYS A 267 19.20 17.72 0.03
CA CYS A 267 17.98 17.17 0.62
C CYS A 267 17.50 17.98 1.83
N PHE A 268 16.19 18.22 1.90
CA PHE A 268 15.50 18.70 3.09
C PHE A 268 14.49 17.62 3.50
N PHE A 269 14.53 17.15 4.74
CA PHE A 269 13.61 16.15 5.24
C PHE A 269 12.43 16.78 5.98
N VAL A 270 11.24 16.25 5.71
CA VAL A 270 9.96 16.63 6.31
C VAL A 270 9.14 15.36 6.59
N ASN A 271 7.87 15.47 6.98
CA ASN A 271 7.09 14.30 7.44
C ASN A 271 5.96 13.88 6.49
N SER A 272 5.60 14.70 5.55
CA SER A 272 4.52 14.44 4.59
C SER A 272 4.79 15.08 3.23
N GLY A 273 4.15 14.55 2.18
CA GLY A 273 4.17 15.17 0.86
C GLY A 273 3.63 16.60 0.86
N SER A 274 2.67 16.91 1.75
CA SER A 274 2.18 18.29 1.90
C SER A 274 3.27 19.23 2.41
N GLU A 275 4.02 18.84 3.46
CA GLU A 275 5.15 19.64 3.92
C GLU A 275 6.24 19.78 2.85
N ALA A 276 6.48 18.70 2.07
CA ALA A 276 7.48 18.73 1.00
C ALA A 276 7.09 19.73 -0.11
N ASN A 277 5.85 19.71 -0.58
CA ASN A 277 5.37 20.61 -1.61
C ASN A 277 5.31 22.07 -1.13
N ASP A 278 4.89 22.33 0.13
CA ASP A 278 4.94 23.67 0.72
C ASP A 278 6.37 24.23 0.78
N LEU A 279 7.31 23.40 1.25
CA LEU A 279 8.72 23.77 1.27
C LEU A 279 9.27 24.01 -0.14
N ALA A 280 8.88 23.20 -1.13
CA ALA A 280 9.29 23.40 -2.52
C ALA A 280 8.81 24.75 -3.07
N LEU A 281 7.58 25.16 -2.79
CA LEU A 281 7.06 26.49 -3.16
C LEU A 281 7.83 27.60 -2.47
N ARG A 282 8.19 27.46 -1.19
CA ARG A 282 9.01 28.43 -0.45
C ARG A 282 10.42 28.56 -1.04
N LEU A 283 11.06 27.44 -1.39
CA LEU A 283 12.36 27.42 -2.08
C LEU A 283 12.28 28.14 -3.43
N ALA A 284 11.24 27.84 -4.21
CA ALA A 284 10.99 28.49 -5.50
C ALA A 284 10.83 30.01 -5.35
N GLN A 285 10.02 30.48 -4.40
CA GLN A 285 9.83 31.89 -4.13
C GLN A 285 11.13 32.59 -3.69
N ALA A 286 11.90 31.97 -2.80
CA ALA A 286 13.17 32.50 -2.35
C ALA A 286 14.18 32.67 -3.50
N TYR A 287 14.20 31.71 -4.43
CA TYR A 287 15.10 31.71 -5.56
C TYR A 287 14.70 32.72 -6.65
N THR A 288 13.41 32.73 -7.04
CA THR A 288 12.91 33.53 -8.17
C THR A 288 12.46 34.91 -7.78
N SER A 289 12.18 35.17 -6.49
CA SER A 289 11.45 36.34 -6.01
C SER A 289 10.09 36.55 -6.68
N GLY A 290 9.54 35.49 -7.30
CA GLY A 290 8.20 35.43 -7.87
C GLY A 290 7.19 34.87 -6.87
N LYS A 291 5.89 35.11 -7.11
CA LYS A 291 4.79 34.56 -6.29
C LYS A 291 3.87 33.67 -7.10
N ASN A 292 3.78 33.93 -8.41
CA ASN A 292 2.83 33.21 -9.26
C ASN A 292 3.27 31.76 -9.51
N VAL A 293 2.30 30.85 -9.45
CA VAL A 293 2.51 29.42 -9.68
C VAL A 293 1.63 28.97 -10.82
N ILE A 294 2.17 28.12 -11.69
CA ILE A 294 1.39 27.42 -12.71
C ILE A 294 1.19 25.98 -12.25
N THR A 295 -0.06 25.51 -12.27
CA THR A 295 -0.44 24.15 -11.93
C THR A 295 -1.27 23.50 -13.05
N VAL A 296 -1.40 22.18 -13.03
CA VAL A 296 -2.10 21.41 -14.08
C VAL A 296 -3.48 20.97 -13.58
N GLU A 297 -4.52 21.16 -14.40
CA GLU A 297 -5.89 20.70 -14.14
C GLU A 297 -5.91 19.27 -13.56
N GLY A 298 -6.73 19.05 -12.51
CA GLY A 298 -6.82 17.76 -11.82
C GLY A 298 -5.64 17.40 -10.92
N GLY A 299 -4.59 18.23 -10.86
CA GLY A 299 -3.43 18.01 -9.99
C GLY A 299 -3.78 18.13 -8.51
N TYR A 300 -3.05 17.37 -7.66
CA TYR A 300 -3.19 17.39 -6.21
C TYR A 300 -1.82 17.35 -5.54
N HIS A 301 -1.50 18.39 -4.78
CA HIS A 301 -0.18 18.55 -4.17
C HIS A 301 -0.20 18.57 -2.63
N GLY A 302 -1.36 18.45 -2.02
CA GLY A 302 -1.51 18.39 -0.57
C GLY A 302 -2.72 19.16 -0.05
N HIS A 303 -2.80 19.32 1.28
CA HIS A 303 -3.96 19.95 1.95
C HIS A 303 -3.59 21.05 2.94
N LEU A 304 -2.35 21.57 2.90
CA LEU A 304 -2.02 22.84 3.56
C LEU A 304 -2.67 24.00 2.77
N ILE A 305 -2.89 25.14 3.39
CA ILE A 305 -3.54 26.30 2.74
C ILE A 305 -2.84 26.63 1.42
N SER A 306 -1.51 26.79 1.44
CA SER A 306 -0.70 27.05 0.26
C SER A 306 -0.84 26.01 -0.86
N LEU A 307 -1.19 24.77 -0.50
CA LEU A 307 -1.33 23.67 -1.45
C LEU A 307 -2.74 23.47 -1.94
N ILE A 308 -3.75 23.86 -1.17
CA ILE A 308 -5.13 23.95 -1.65
C ILE A 308 -5.18 24.92 -2.84
N ASP A 309 -4.50 26.07 -2.75
CA ASP A 309 -4.43 27.09 -3.80
C ASP A 309 -3.86 26.56 -5.12
N VAL A 310 -2.93 25.59 -5.08
CA VAL A 310 -2.25 25.02 -6.25
C VAL A 310 -2.74 23.61 -6.62
N SER A 311 -3.80 23.13 -5.96
CA SER A 311 -4.37 21.79 -6.19
C SER A 311 -5.77 21.87 -6.84
N PRO A 312 -5.87 21.89 -8.19
CA PRO A 312 -7.16 21.96 -8.88
C PRO A 312 -8.13 20.85 -8.47
N TYR A 313 -7.64 19.65 -8.16
CA TYR A 313 -8.46 18.57 -7.62
C TYR A 313 -9.25 18.98 -6.35
N LYS A 314 -8.77 19.99 -5.60
CA LYS A 314 -9.40 20.50 -4.39
C LYS A 314 -10.21 21.75 -4.64
N PHE A 315 -9.60 22.79 -5.21
CA PHE A 315 -10.29 24.07 -5.34
C PHE A 315 -11.43 24.07 -6.39
N ASP A 316 -11.41 23.15 -7.37
CA ASP A 316 -12.51 22.90 -8.30
C ASP A 316 -13.48 21.82 -7.81
N GLY A 317 -13.15 21.14 -6.71
CA GLY A 317 -13.98 20.10 -6.11
C GLY A 317 -15.04 20.64 -5.13
N PRO A 318 -15.86 19.76 -4.56
CA PRO A 318 -16.89 20.15 -3.59
C PRO A 318 -16.29 20.90 -2.38
N GLY A 319 -16.78 22.12 -2.12
CA GLY A 319 -16.30 22.99 -1.04
C GLY A 319 -15.01 23.74 -1.37
N GLY A 320 -14.54 23.68 -2.60
CA GLY A 320 -13.42 24.50 -3.07
C GLY A 320 -13.84 25.95 -3.34
N GLU A 321 -12.88 26.86 -3.22
CA GLU A 321 -13.10 28.33 -3.39
C GLU A 321 -12.68 28.84 -4.77
N GLY A 322 -12.30 27.90 -5.69
CA GLY A 322 -11.82 28.24 -7.02
C GLY A 322 -10.35 28.64 -7.06
N LEU A 323 -9.96 29.20 -8.18
CA LEU A 323 -8.57 29.56 -8.50
C LEU A 323 -8.10 30.78 -7.71
N ALA A 324 -6.98 30.67 -7.00
CA ALA A 324 -6.37 31.78 -6.28
C ALA A 324 -5.69 32.80 -7.26
N ASP A 325 -5.64 34.08 -6.90
CA ASP A 325 -5.15 35.17 -7.77
C ASP A 325 -3.71 34.99 -8.27
N HIS A 326 -2.89 34.31 -7.48
CA HIS A 326 -1.46 34.06 -7.77
C HIS A 326 -1.24 32.72 -8.48
N VAL A 327 -2.31 32.03 -8.92
CA VAL A 327 -2.22 30.72 -9.57
C VAL A 327 -2.82 30.80 -10.98
N GLU A 328 -2.09 30.27 -11.95
CA GLU A 328 -2.61 30.01 -13.28
C GLU A 328 -2.75 28.50 -13.46
N MET A 329 -3.96 28.03 -13.82
CA MET A 329 -4.22 26.62 -14.11
C MET A 329 -4.14 26.39 -15.61
N VAL A 330 -3.42 25.33 -16.03
CA VAL A 330 -3.34 24.90 -17.42
C VAL A 330 -4.08 23.59 -17.61
N THR A 331 -4.59 23.38 -18.82
CA THR A 331 -5.34 22.17 -19.18
C THR A 331 -4.46 20.93 -19.03
N MET A 332 -5.02 19.87 -18.46
CA MET A 332 -4.37 18.57 -18.35
C MET A 332 -4.05 18.00 -19.73
N PRO A 333 -2.85 17.44 -19.94
CA PRO A 333 -2.44 16.85 -21.22
C PRO A 333 -3.11 15.48 -21.46
N ASP A 334 -4.44 15.47 -21.54
CA ASP A 334 -5.29 14.29 -21.71
C ASP A 334 -5.53 14.00 -23.21
N GLY A 335 -4.84 12.99 -23.73
CA GLY A 335 -5.02 12.54 -25.12
C GLY A 335 -6.30 11.75 -25.37
N TYR A 336 -7.02 11.33 -24.32
CA TYR A 336 -8.28 10.61 -24.46
C TYR A 336 -9.50 11.55 -24.51
N ARG A 337 -9.71 12.36 -23.47
CA ARG A 337 -10.86 13.27 -23.36
C ARG A 337 -10.57 14.69 -23.81
N GLY A 338 -9.31 15.10 -23.71
CA GLY A 338 -8.89 16.48 -23.93
C GLY A 338 -9.08 16.95 -25.36
N LYS A 339 -8.73 18.21 -25.58
CA LYS A 339 -8.90 18.88 -26.89
C LYS A 339 -8.09 18.20 -27.99
N TYR A 340 -6.87 17.76 -27.67
CA TYR A 340 -5.96 17.10 -28.60
C TYR A 340 -5.89 15.63 -28.28
N LYS A 341 -5.89 14.74 -29.30
CA LYS A 341 -6.06 13.29 -29.13
C LYS A 341 -4.74 12.54 -29.31
N TYR A 342 -4.64 11.33 -28.76
CA TYR A 342 -3.44 10.48 -28.82
C TYR A 342 -2.84 10.30 -30.21
N ASN A 343 -3.66 10.34 -31.25
CA ASN A 343 -3.23 10.15 -32.63
C ASN A 343 -2.84 11.47 -33.37
N GLU A 344 -2.94 12.61 -32.67
CA GLU A 344 -2.54 13.89 -33.24
C GLU A 344 -1.02 14.09 -33.12
N PRO A 345 -0.37 14.66 -34.12
CA PRO A 345 1.06 14.99 -34.04
C PRO A 345 1.30 16.11 -33.02
N ASP A 346 2.51 16.15 -32.47
CA ASP A 346 3.01 17.20 -31.57
C ASP A 346 2.09 17.43 -30.35
N LEU A 347 1.48 16.32 -29.86
CA LEU A 347 0.51 16.35 -28.77
C LEU A 347 1.09 17.02 -27.51
N GLY A 348 2.32 16.69 -27.17
CA GLY A 348 2.99 17.23 -25.98
C GLY A 348 3.23 18.73 -26.10
N GLU A 349 3.76 19.17 -27.22
CA GLU A 349 4.05 20.59 -27.51
C GLU A 349 2.76 21.42 -27.51
N ARG A 350 1.69 20.92 -28.13
CA ARG A 350 0.38 21.61 -28.19
C ARG A 350 -0.25 21.80 -26.82
N TYR A 351 -0.07 20.84 -25.89
CA TYR A 351 -0.48 21.04 -24.51
C TYR A 351 0.48 21.95 -23.74
N ALA A 352 1.78 21.90 -24.02
CA ALA A 352 2.77 22.78 -23.42
C ALA A 352 2.57 24.26 -23.80
N ASP A 353 2.02 24.55 -24.99
CA ASP A 353 1.62 25.92 -25.39
C ASP A 353 0.66 26.56 -24.39
N LYS A 354 -0.14 25.79 -23.64
CA LYS A 354 -1.01 26.32 -22.59
C LYS A 354 -0.21 26.87 -21.42
N VAL A 355 0.95 26.30 -21.12
CA VAL A 355 1.88 26.86 -20.12
C VAL A 355 2.48 28.18 -20.62
N LYS A 356 2.81 28.29 -21.90
CA LYS A 356 3.28 29.53 -22.50
C LYS A 356 2.22 30.63 -22.42
N GLU A 357 0.95 30.30 -22.74
CA GLU A 357 -0.17 31.24 -22.56
C GLU A 357 -0.29 31.74 -21.11
N ALA A 358 -0.12 30.83 -20.10
CA ALA A 358 -0.14 31.18 -18.68
C ALA A 358 1.05 32.09 -18.28
N VAL A 359 2.25 31.78 -18.78
CA VAL A 359 3.45 32.62 -18.59
C VAL A 359 3.24 34.01 -19.15
N ASP A 360 2.66 34.12 -20.36
CA ASP A 360 2.40 35.41 -20.99
C ASP A 360 1.36 36.25 -20.20
N LYS A 361 0.33 35.60 -19.63
CA LYS A 361 -0.63 36.25 -18.72
C LYS A 361 0.07 36.85 -17.48
N ILE A 362 0.93 36.08 -16.83
CA ILE A 362 1.68 36.52 -15.65
C ILE A 362 2.57 37.72 -16.02
N LYS A 363 3.30 37.63 -17.13
CA LYS A 363 4.16 38.74 -17.62
C LYS A 363 3.37 40.01 -17.97
N ASN A 364 2.20 39.85 -18.60
CA ASN A 364 1.33 40.98 -18.97
C ASN A 364 0.75 41.71 -17.74
N LYS A 365 0.59 41.00 -16.60
CA LYS A 365 0.27 41.62 -15.30
C LYS A 365 1.44 42.35 -14.67
N GLY A 366 2.65 42.31 -15.24
CA GLY A 366 3.87 42.86 -14.65
C GLY A 366 4.41 42.02 -13.47
N GLU A 367 3.96 40.77 -13.35
CA GLU A 367 4.27 39.88 -12.25
C GLU A 367 5.39 38.90 -12.61
N LYS A 368 5.94 38.21 -11.59
CA LYS A 368 7.01 37.23 -11.76
C LYS A 368 6.48 35.83 -11.50
N LEU A 369 6.85 34.90 -12.38
CA LEU A 369 6.65 33.47 -12.19
C LEU A 369 7.58 32.96 -11.09
N SER A 370 7.02 32.20 -10.14
CA SER A 370 7.76 31.45 -9.13
C SER A 370 8.07 30.05 -9.62
N ALA A 371 7.01 29.27 -9.90
CA ALA A 371 7.16 27.87 -10.24
C ALA A 371 6.05 27.38 -11.18
N PHE A 372 6.40 26.31 -11.90
CA PHE A 372 5.46 25.32 -12.40
C PHE A 372 5.52 24.11 -11.47
N ILE A 373 4.39 23.64 -10.96
CA ILE A 373 4.28 22.43 -10.15
C ILE A 373 3.36 21.42 -10.81
N SER A 374 3.83 20.18 -10.94
CA SER A 374 3.05 19.07 -11.49
C SER A 374 3.51 17.73 -10.91
N GLU A 375 2.57 16.80 -10.71
CA GLU A 375 2.92 15.38 -10.62
C GLU A 375 3.59 14.98 -11.94
N SER A 376 4.71 14.25 -11.89
CA SER A 376 5.43 13.82 -13.11
C SER A 376 4.58 12.89 -13.99
N MET A 377 3.67 12.14 -13.38
CA MET A 377 2.53 11.48 -14.00
C MET A 377 1.33 11.78 -13.11
N ILE A 378 0.28 12.35 -13.69
CA ILE A 378 -0.85 12.90 -12.93
C ILE A 378 -1.68 11.78 -12.34
N SER A 379 -1.72 11.66 -11.01
CA SER A 379 -2.43 10.58 -10.34
C SER A 379 -3.88 10.92 -10.02
N SER A 380 -4.11 11.98 -9.25
CA SER A 380 -5.45 12.34 -8.75
C SER A 380 -6.42 12.76 -9.85
N GLY A 381 -5.92 13.33 -10.94
CA GLY A 381 -6.71 13.66 -12.13
C GLY A 381 -7.25 12.46 -12.90
N GLY A 382 -6.78 11.23 -12.62
CA GLY A 382 -7.27 10.01 -13.28
C GLY A 382 -6.19 9.16 -13.95
N ILE A 383 -4.97 9.15 -13.43
CA ILE A 383 -3.85 8.34 -13.93
C ILE A 383 -3.46 8.71 -15.38
N PHE A 384 -2.86 9.86 -15.56
CA PHE A 384 -2.41 10.32 -16.87
C PHE A 384 -0.89 10.28 -17.00
N ILE A 385 -0.44 9.75 -18.14
CA ILE A 385 0.96 9.79 -18.54
C ILE A 385 1.10 11.01 -19.48
N PRO A 386 1.92 12.01 -19.14
CA PRO A 386 2.16 13.13 -20.03
C PRO A 386 2.65 12.64 -21.41
N PRO A 387 2.14 13.22 -22.51
CA PRO A 387 2.63 12.86 -23.83
C PRO A 387 4.11 13.25 -24.02
N GLU A 388 4.74 12.61 -24.97
CA GLU A 388 6.14 12.89 -25.33
C GLU A 388 6.37 14.38 -25.56
N ASN A 389 7.53 14.89 -25.14
CA ASN A 389 7.95 16.30 -25.22
C ASN A 389 7.11 17.30 -24.39
N TYR A 390 6.08 16.88 -23.64
CA TYR A 390 5.29 17.82 -22.84
C TYR A 390 6.15 18.49 -21.76
N LEU A 391 6.76 17.70 -20.86
CA LEU A 391 7.54 18.28 -19.75
C LEU A 391 8.80 18.99 -20.24
N SER A 392 9.46 18.53 -21.29
CA SER A 392 10.66 19.20 -21.83
C SER A 392 10.32 20.60 -22.33
N THR A 393 9.25 20.75 -23.12
CA THR A 393 8.78 22.04 -23.62
C THR A 393 8.27 22.95 -22.51
N VAL A 394 7.58 22.40 -21.52
CA VAL A 394 7.13 23.15 -20.32
C VAL A 394 8.33 23.68 -19.53
N TYR A 395 9.32 22.84 -19.24
CA TYR A 395 10.48 23.23 -18.44
C TYR A 395 11.32 24.31 -19.14
N GLU A 396 11.50 24.21 -20.45
CA GLU A 396 12.16 25.27 -21.23
C GLU A 396 11.39 26.59 -21.12
N THR A 397 10.07 26.57 -21.31
CA THR A 397 9.20 27.74 -21.24
C THR A 397 9.25 28.41 -19.86
N VAL A 398 9.12 27.62 -18.80
CA VAL A 398 9.10 28.09 -17.40
C VAL A 398 10.45 28.72 -17.02
N ARG A 399 11.55 28.04 -17.32
CA ARG A 399 12.91 28.54 -17.07
C ARG A 399 13.22 29.79 -17.87
N GLY A 400 12.80 29.84 -19.13
CA GLY A 400 12.90 31.02 -19.99
C GLY A 400 12.13 32.24 -19.45
N ALA A 401 11.13 32.00 -18.59
CA ALA A 401 10.39 33.06 -17.89
C ALA A 401 10.97 33.39 -16.50
N GLY A 402 12.06 32.74 -16.07
CA GLY A 402 12.69 32.94 -14.77
C GLY A 402 12.06 32.14 -13.63
N GLY A 403 11.11 31.28 -13.89
CA GLY A 403 10.52 30.33 -12.93
C GLY A 403 11.34 29.06 -12.77
N VAL A 404 10.95 28.21 -11.81
CA VAL A 404 11.52 26.86 -11.59
C VAL A 404 10.48 25.78 -11.76
N CYS A 405 10.93 24.56 -12.06
CA CYS A 405 10.09 23.41 -12.27
C CYS A 405 10.13 22.48 -11.06
N ILE A 406 8.96 22.24 -10.44
CA ILE A 406 8.79 21.35 -9.30
C ILE A 406 8.14 20.05 -9.79
N ALA A 407 8.85 18.94 -9.66
CA ALA A 407 8.32 17.61 -9.93
C ALA A 407 7.78 16.98 -8.63
N ASP A 408 6.49 16.74 -8.58
CA ASP A 408 5.85 16.03 -7.47
C ASP A 408 5.93 14.51 -7.71
N GLU A 409 6.90 13.86 -7.06
CA GLU A 409 7.16 12.42 -7.11
C GLU A 409 6.54 11.66 -5.93
N VAL A 410 5.66 12.30 -5.15
CA VAL A 410 5.03 11.73 -3.95
C VAL A 410 4.24 10.45 -4.22
N VAL A 411 3.78 10.23 -5.45
CA VAL A 411 3.03 9.03 -5.84
C VAL A 411 3.83 8.12 -6.76
N VAL A 412 4.54 8.65 -7.75
CA VAL A 412 5.11 7.88 -8.86
C VAL A 412 6.59 7.54 -8.70
N GLY A 413 7.28 8.19 -7.78
CA GLY A 413 8.67 7.90 -7.49
C GLY A 413 8.94 6.52 -6.91
N PHE A 414 10.21 6.23 -6.65
CA PHE A 414 10.71 4.96 -6.11
C PHE A 414 10.39 3.76 -7.02
N GLY A 415 10.62 3.89 -8.31
CA GLY A 415 10.53 2.78 -9.25
C GLY A 415 9.13 2.28 -9.58
N ARG A 416 8.06 2.96 -9.12
CA ARG A 416 6.67 2.54 -9.33
C ARG A 416 6.31 2.42 -10.80
N VAL A 417 6.83 3.30 -11.63
CA VAL A 417 6.58 3.31 -13.07
C VAL A 417 7.34 2.21 -13.84
N GLY A 418 8.19 1.45 -13.16
CA GLY A 418 8.92 0.31 -13.70
C GLY A 418 10.09 0.69 -14.61
N SER A 419 9.88 1.57 -15.58
CA SER A 419 10.90 1.98 -16.53
C SER A 419 12.02 2.83 -15.91
N HIS A 420 11.68 3.67 -14.92
CA HIS A 420 12.58 4.62 -14.29
C HIS A 420 12.39 4.62 -12.77
N PHE A 421 13.38 5.09 -12.04
CA PHE A 421 13.27 5.22 -10.58
C PHE A 421 12.42 6.45 -10.21
N TRP A 422 12.54 7.54 -10.97
CA TRP A 422 11.73 8.75 -10.86
C TRP A 422 10.84 8.93 -12.09
N GLY A 423 9.61 9.38 -11.90
CA GLY A 423 8.64 9.53 -12.98
C GLY A 423 9.04 10.58 -14.02
N PHE A 424 9.72 11.67 -13.61
CA PHE A 424 10.18 12.71 -14.53
C PHE A 424 11.23 12.22 -15.55
N GLU A 425 12.00 11.18 -15.19
CA GLU A 425 13.01 10.60 -16.10
C GLU A 425 12.38 10.01 -17.36
N ALA A 426 11.12 9.54 -17.27
CA ALA A 426 10.39 9.03 -18.42
C ALA A 426 10.13 10.09 -19.51
N GLN A 427 10.24 11.37 -19.19
CA GLN A 427 10.15 12.51 -20.09
C GLN A 427 11.52 13.10 -20.47
N SER A 428 12.61 12.44 -20.05
CA SER A 428 14.00 12.88 -20.29
C SER A 428 14.28 14.32 -19.81
N VAL A 429 13.69 14.72 -18.69
CA VAL A 429 13.87 16.04 -18.08
C VAL A 429 14.50 15.94 -16.71
N VAL A 430 15.15 17.04 -16.28
CA VAL A 430 15.65 17.21 -14.92
C VAL A 430 14.93 18.41 -14.31
N PRO A 431 14.10 18.23 -13.27
CA PRO A 431 13.44 19.34 -12.57
C PRO A 431 14.44 20.15 -11.75
N ASP A 432 14.00 21.31 -11.26
CA ASP A 432 14.80 22.16 -10.37
C ASP A 432 14.61 21.77 -8.90
N ILE A 433 13.42 21.25 -8.58
CA ILE A 433 13.03 20.76 -7.26
C ILE A 433 12.21 19.48 -7.44
N VAL A 434 12.48 18.47 -6.61
CA VAL A 434 11.73 17.20 -6.55
C VAL A 434 11.15 17.03 -5.15
N THR A 435 9.88 16.68 -5.06
CA THR A 435 9.24 16.36 -3.77
C THR A 435 8.94 14.88 -3.65
N LEU A 436 9.27 14.29 -2.51
CA LEU A 436 9.18 12.87 -2.20
C LEU A 436 8.23 12.66 -1.02
N GLY A 437 7.58 11.50 -0.98
CA GLY A 437 6.67 11.20 0.15
C GLY A 437 6.32 9.72 0.24
N LYS A 438 5.04 9.41 0.20
CA LYS A 438 4.39 8.09 0.43
C LYS A 438 5.28 6.84 0.41
N PRO A 439 6.01 6.53 -0.70
CA PRO A 439 6.84 5.33 -0.79
C PRO A 439 7.99 5.30 0.21
N MET A 440 8.53 6.47 0.52
CA MET A 440 9.81 6.66 1.19
C MET A 440 9.93 5.94 2.53
N GLY A 441 8.84 5.92 3.34
CA GLY A 441 8.82 5.32 4.66
C GLY A 441 8.04 4.00 4.77
N ASN A 442 7.47 3.49 3.67
CA ASN A 442 6.62 2.30 3.67
C ASN A 442 5.51 2.33 4.74
N GLY A 443 4.84 3.47 4.88
CA GLY A 443 3.82 3.72 5.90
C GLY A 443 4.31 4.49 7.12
N HIS A 444 5.62 4.57 7.37
CA HIS A 444 6.18 5.45 8.39
C HIS A 444 6.28 6.89 7.87
N PRO A 445 5.90 7.92 8.66
CA PRO A 445 5.91 9.31 8.20
C PRO A 445 7.33 9.82 7.91
N ILE A 446 7.64 10.01 6.65
CA ILE A 446 8.84 10.69 6.15
C ILE A 446 8.59 11.17 4.72
N ALA A 447 9.13 12.33 4.39
CA ALA A 447 9.13 12.92 3.07
C ALA A 447 10.38 13.79 2.89
N ALA A 448 10.66 14.21 1.67
CA ALA A 448 11.83 15.06 1.40
C ALA A 448 11.58 16.00 0.22
N VAL A 449 12.36 17.05 0.19
CA VAL A 449 12.58 17.90 -0.98
C VAL A 449 14.03 17.72 -1.42
N VAL A 450 14.25 17.45 -2.69
CA VAL A 450 15.59 17.42 -3.29
C VAL A 450 15.71 18.56 -4.28
N THR A 451 16.80 19.32 -4.20
CA THR A 451 17.00 20.49 -5.08
C THR A 451 18.48 20.71 -5.40
N THR A 452 18.74 21.72 -6.21
CA THR A 452 20.10 22.11 -6.60
C THR A 452 20.80 22.91 -5.49
N PRO A 453 22.14 22.88 -5.40
CA PRO A 453 22.89 23.71 -4.46
C PRO A 453 22.57 25.20 -4.59
N LYS A 454 22.30 25.68 -5.81
CA LYS A 454 21.98 27.08 -6.08
C LYS A 454 20.64 27.50 -5.48
N ILE A 455 19.62 26.70 -5.64
CA ILE A 455 18.29 26.97 -5.06
C ILE A 455 18.35 26.85 -3.53
N ALA A 456 18.99 25.81 -3.02
CA ALA A 456 19.17 25.65 -1.57
C ALA A 456 19.90 26.84 -0.93
N ALA A 457 20.95 27.35 -1.58
CA ALA A 457 21.69 28.51 -1.09
C ALA A 457 20.83 29.80 -1.06
N SER A 458 19.90 29.99 -2.01
CA SER A 458 19.00 31.16 -2.02
C SER A 458 18.00 31.15 -0.85
N PHE A 459 17.76 30.03 -0.24
CA PHE A 459 16.87 29.88 0.91
C PHE A 459 17.53 30.32 2.23
N ASN A 460 18.83 30.58 2.23
CA ASN A 460 19.55 31.14 3.38
C ASN A 460 19.28 32.65 3.52
N THR A 461 18.05 32.99 3.88
CA THR A 461 17.57 34.37 4.02
C THR A 461 17.84 35.01 5.39
N GLY A 462 18.47 34.26 6.31
CA GLY A 462 18.64 34.62 7.72
C GLY A 462 17.50 34.16 8.63
N MET A 463 16.37 33.67 8.07
CA MET A 463 15.31 33.03 8.83
C MET A 463 15.71 31.56 9.09
N GLU A 464 15.73 31.15 10.35
CA GLU A 464 16.00 29.73 10.71
C GLU A 464 14.96 28.81 10.04
N TYR A 465 15.45 27.75 9.41
CA TYR A 465 14.63 26.63 8.99
C TYR A 465 14.79 25.47 9.97
N PHE A 466 13.71 25.07 10.58
CA PHE A 466 13.66 23.93 11.49
C PHE A 466 12.36 23.15 11.34
N ASN A 467 12.47 21.83 11.20
CA ASN A 467 11.34 20.90 11.23
C ASN A 467 11.59 19.91 12.37
N THR A 468 10.70 19.90 13.36
CA THR A 468 10.91 19.13 14.62
C THR A 468 11.12 17.65 14.38
N TYR A 469 10.38 17.06 13.45
CA TYR A 469 10.43 15.61 13.19
C TYR A 469 11.09 15.26 11.85
N GLY A 470 11.29 16.23 10.96
CA GLY A 470 11.90 16.00 9.67
C GLY A 470 13.34 15.48 9.82
N GLY A 471 13.64 14.33 9.23
CA GLY A 471 14.97 13.73 9.27
C GLY A 471 15.34 13.09 10.62
N ASN A 472 14.38 12.78 11.48
CA ASN A 472 14.66 12.07 12.74
C ASN A 472 15.25 10.67 12.47
N PRO A 473 16.07 10.14 13.41
CA PRO A 473 16.78 8.88 13.21
C PRO A 473 15.91 7.68 12.86
N VAL A 474 14.72 7.55 13.45
CA VAL A 474 13.81 6.42 13.21
C VAL A 474 13.21 6.48 11.81
N SER A 475 12.74 7.66 11.39
CA SER A 475 12.21 7.85 10.03
C SER A 475 13.28 7.60 8.97
N CYS A 476 14.52 8.08 9.22
CA CYS A 476 15.65 7.83 8.32
C CYS A 476 16.01 6.33 8.24
N ALA A 477 15.99 5.61 9.37
CA ALA A 477 16.23 4.17 9.39
C ALA A 477 15.17 3.40 8.59
N ALA A 478 13.90 3.79 8.71
CA ALA A 478 12.81 3.23 7.91
C ALA A 478 13.05 3.43 6.40
N ALA A 479 13.39 4.66 5.99
CA ALA A 479 13.62 4.99 4.59
C ALA A 479 14.87 4.30 4.00
N LEU A 480 15.95 4.18 4.78
CA LEU A 480 17.15 3.41 4.39
C LEU A 480 16.79 1.94 4.13
N ALA A 481 16.00 1.33 5.01
CA ALA A 481 15.54 -0.04 4.83
C ALA A 481 14.65 -0.20 3.58
N VAL A 482 13.84 0.80 3.25
CA VAL A 482 13.05 0.80 2.00
C VAL A 482 13.97 0.79 0.77
N LEU A 483 14.99 1.66 0.73
CA LEU A 483 15.94 1.70 -0.38
C LEU A 483 16.71 0.37 -0.54
N ASP A 484 17.09 -0.27 0.58
CA ASP A 484 17.74 -1.58 0.56
C ASP A 484 16.85 -2.64 -0.09
N VAL A 485 15.60 -2.75 0.39
CA VAL A 485 14.64 -3.74 -0.11
C VAL A 485 14.31 -3.50 -1.59
N MET A 486 14.13 -2.24 -2.00
CA MET A 486 13.88 -1.89 -3.41
C MET A 486 14.96 -2.44 -4.33
N GLN A 487 16.22 -2.31 -3.92
CA GLN A 487 17.36 -2.77 -4.69
C GLN A 487 17.53 -4.30 -4.64
N GLU A 488 17.51 -4.88 -3.44
CA GLU A 488 17.79 -6.30 -3.24
C GLU A 488 16.68 -7.20 -3.79
N GLU A 489 15.44 -6.81 -3.63
CA GLU A 489 14.27 -7.56 -4.15
C GLU A 489 13.89 -7.16 -5.59
N LYS A 490 14.66 -6.25 -6.22
CA LYS A 490 14.47 -5.80 -7.61
C LYS A 490 13.04 -5.36 -7.91
N LEU A 491 12.46 -4.57 -7.01
CA LEU A 491 11.04 -4.25 -7.07
C LEU A 491 10.68 -3.34 -8.24
N GLN A 492 11.60 -2.52 -8.75
CA GLN A 492 11.38 -1.74 -9.98
C GLN A 492 11.25 -2.65 -11.21
N GLU A 493 12.11 -3.67 -11.34
CA GLU A 493 12.02 -4.66 -12.42
C GLU A 493 10.71 -5.45 -12.34
N ASN A 494 10.28 -5.80 -11.11
CA ASN A 494 8.99 -6.44 -10.89
C ASN A 494 7.83 -5.55 -11.34
N ALA A 495 7.86 -4.25 -11.01
CA ALA A 495 6.84 -3.30 -11.45
C ALA A 495 6.77 -3.18 -12.97
N ALA A 496 7.91 -3.16 -13.66
CA ALA A 496 7.95 -3.14 -15.13
C ALA A 496 7.29 -4.40 -15.71
N LYS A 497 7.67 -5.58 -15.22
CA LYS A 497 7.17 -6.87 -15.71
C LYS A 497 5.68 -7.06 -15.44
N VAL A 498 5.26 -6.88 -14.19
CA VAL A 498 3.87 -7.09 -13.78
C VAL A 498 2.96 -6.01 -14.34
N GLY A 499 3.45 -4.76 -14.39
CA GLY A 499 2.72 -3.64 -14.99
C GLY A 499 2.45 -3.85 -16.47
N LYS A 500 3.45 -4.30 -17.24
CA LYS A 500 3.26 -4.65 -18.65
C LYS A 500 2.20 -5.74 -18.81
N PHE A 501 2.29 -6.82 -18.01
CA PHE A 501 1.30 -7.89 -18.04
C PHE A 501 -0.12 -7.34 -17.77
N LEU A 502 -0.30 -6.53 -16.73
CA LEU A 502 -1.59 -5.94 -16.38
C LEU A 502 -2.14 -5.06 -17.50
N LEU A 503 -1.32 -4.18 -18.07
CA LEU A 503 -1.72 -3.30 -19.19
C LEU A 503 -2.15 -4.11 -20.40
N ASP A 504 -1.40 -5.14 -20.78
CA ASP A 504 -1.74 -6.02 -21.91
C ASP A 504 -3.10 -6.71 -21.69
N GLN A 505 -3.34 -7.26 -20.47
CA GLN A 505 -4.58 -7.95 -20.12
C GLN A 505 -5.79 -7.00 -20.03
N LEU A 506 -5.63 -5.83 -19.41
CA LEU A 506 -6.69 -4.82 -19.30
C LEU A 506 -7.04 -4.23 -20.69
N THR A 507 -6.06 -4.04 -21.56
CA THR A 507 -6.27 -3.64 -22.96
C THR A 507 -7.02 -4.73 -23.74
N ALA A 508 -6.79 -6.00 -23.44
CA ALA A 508 -7.58 -7.08 -24.05
C ALA A 508 -9.04 -7.02 -23.57
N LEU A 509 -9.28 -6.81 -22.25
CA LEU A 509 -10.64 -6.62 -21.71
C LEU A 509 -11.33 -5.38 -22.31
N GLN A 510 -10.59 -4.30 -22.56
CA GLN A 510 -11.14 -3.12 -23.22
C GLN A 510 -11.74 -3.47 -24.59
N LYS A 511 -11.13 -4.36 -25.36
CA LYS A 511 -11.65 -4.79 -26.66
C LYS A 511 -12.96 -5.58 -26.54
N GLU A 512 -13.10 -6.38 -25.48
CA GLU A 512 -14.25 -7.23 -25.22
C GLU A 512 -15.44 -6.46 -24.60
N HIS A 513 -15.15 -5.40 -23.81
CA HIS A 513 -16.15 -4.68 -23.00
C HIS A 513 -16.24 -3.19 -23.38
N PRO A 514 -17.30 -2.75 -24.07
CA PRO A 514 -17.48 -1.35 -24.49
C PRO A 514 -17.48 -0.32 -23.34
N VAL A 515 -17.82 -0.73 -22.13
CA VAL A 515 -17.81 0.11 -20.93
C VAL A 515 -16.40 0.56 -20.55
N ILE A 516 -15.36 -0.15 -20.98
CA ILE A 516 -13.96 0.24 -20.77
C ILE A 516 -13.57 1.19 -21.90
N GLY A 517 -13.46 2.47 -21.56
CA GLY A 517 -13.14 3.53 -22.52
C GLY A 517 -11.66 3.64 -22.83
N ASP A 518 -10.83 3.67 -21.79
CA ASP A 518 -9.38 3.80 -21.92
C ASP A 518 -8.64 2.99 -20.85
N VAL A 519 -7.46 2.47 -21.22
CA VAL A 519 -6.52 1.79 -20.32
C VAL A 519 -5.16 2.42 -20.51
N ARG A 520 -4.60 2.98 -19.46
CA ARG A 520 -3.34 3.73 -19.49
C ARG A 520 -2.51 3.51 -18.23
N GLY A 521 -1.22 3.74 -18.30
CA GLY A 521 -0.33 3.61 -17.16
C GLY A 521 1.10 3.25 -17.50
N SER A 522 1.93 3.09 -16.48
CA SER A 522 3.31 2.61 -16.57
C SER A 522 3.67 1.86 -15.30
N GLY A 523 4.28 0.69 -15.43
CA GLY A 523 4.59 -0.17 -14.28
C GLY A 523 3.35 -0.49 -13.45
N LEU A 524 3.45 -0.34 -12.13
CA LEU A 524 2.33 -0.53 -11.19
C LEU A 524 1.59 0.80 -10.88
N PHE A 525 1.41 1.61 -11.90
CA PHE A 525 0.64 2.84 -11.89
C PHE A 525 -0.33 2.82 -13.06
N ILE A 526 -1.54 2.26 -12.86
CA ILE A 526 -2.47 1.92 -13.93
C ILE A 526 -3.85 2.50 -13.63
N GLY A 527 -4.47 3.08 -14.67
CA GLY A 527 -5.85 3.55 -14.70
C GLY A 527 -6.66 2.83 -15.77
N MET A 528 -7.87 2.41 -15.41
CA MET A 528 -8.86 1.89 -16.35
C MET A 528 -10.10 2.77 -16.27
N GLU A 529 -10.36 3.52 -17.31
CA GLU A 529 -11.45 4.49 -17.37
C GLU A 529 -12.74 3.88 -17.90
N LEU A 530 -13.85 4.12 -17.20
CA LEU A 530 -15.16 3.60 -17.56
C LEU A 530 -16.05 4.68 -18.16
N VAL A 531 -16.74 4.34 -19.25
CA VAL A 531 -17.64 5.20 -20.00
C VAL A 531 -18.96 4.50 -20.29
N LYS A 532 -20.05 5.25 -20.45
CA LYS A 532 -21.32 4.70 -20.91
C LYS A 532 -21.30 4.37 -22.41
N GLY A 533 -20.49 5.07 -23.16
CA GLY A 533 -20.27 4.83 -24.60
C GLY A 533 -18.95 5.43 -25.05
N ARG A 534 -18.25 4.74 -25.96
CA ARG A 534 -16.94 5.18 -26.45
C ARG A 534 -16.99 6.41 -27.33
N ASP A 535 -18.10 6.61 -28.05
CA ASP A 535 -18.29 7.78 -28.92
C ASP A 535 -18.66 9.03 -28.10
N SER A 536 -19.52 8.87 -27.10
CA SER A 536 -19.97 9.97 -26.23
C SER A 536 -18.93 10.35 -25.18
N LEU A 537 -18.06 9.42 -24.82
CA LEU A 537 -17.12 9.52 -23.70
C LEU A 537 -17.81 9.86 -22.35
N GLU A 538 -19.13 9.64 -22.23
CA GLU A 538 -19.85 9.95 -21.02
C GLU A 538 -19.31 9.11 -19.85
N PRO A 539 -18.87 9.72 -18.73
CA PRO A 539 -18.32 8.99 -17.59
C PRO A 539 -19.35 8.02 -16.98
N ALA A 540 -18.86 6.87 -16.50
CA ALA A 540 -19.68 5.83 -15.87
C ALA A 540 -19.27 5.58 -14.39
N PRO A 541 -19.43 6.56 -13.48
CA PRO A 541 -19.03 6.42 -12.08
C PRO A 541 -19.82 5.32 -11.35
N GLU A 542 -21.06 5.07 -11.71
CA GLU A 542 -21.87 4.00 -11.12
C GLU A 542 -21.28 2.63 -11.45
N HIS A 543 -20.77 2.44 -12.67
CA HIS A 543 -20.10 1.20 -13.09
C HIS A 543 -18.77 1.03 -12.36
N ALA A 544 -18.01 2.11 -12.17
CA ALA A 544 -16.77 2.09 -11.41
C ALA A 544 -17.01 1.73 -9.94
N ASN A 545 -18.01 2.34 -9.30
CA ASN A 545 -18.38 2.04 -7.93
C ASN A 545 -18.89 0.60 -7.77
N TYR A 546 -19.67 0.10 -8.74
CA TYR A 546 -20.12 -1.29 -8.74
C TYR A 546 -18.90 -2.24 -8.78
N LEU A 547 -17.95 -2.04 -9.69
CA LEU A 547 -16.72 -2.84 -9.77
C LEU A 547 -15.94 -2.80 -8.46
N VAL A 548 -15.76 -1.63 -7.85
CA VAL A 548 -15.03 -1.49 -6.58
C VAL A 548 -15.66 -2.33 -5.46
N GLU A 549 -16.98 -2.26 -5.31
CA GLU A 549 -17.67 -3.04 -4.25
C GLU A 549 -17.63 -4.56 -4.55
N ARG A 550 -17.86 -4.96 -5.82
CA ARG A 550 -17.83 -6.36 -6.20
C ARG A 550 -16.43 -6.97 -6.08
N MET A 551 -15.38 -6.24 -6.47
CA MET A 551 -13.99 -6.66 -6.29
C MET A 551 -13.67 -6.88 -4.81
N LYS A 552 -14.07 -5.96 -3.92
CA LYS A 552 -13.94 -6.13 -2.47
C LYS A 552 -14.66 -7.41 -1.98
N GLU A 553 -15.89 -7.63 -2.44
CA GLU A 553 -16.65 -8.85 -2.08
C GLU A 553 -15.97 -10.13 -2.55
N ARG A 554 -15.16 -10.06 -3.62
CA ARG A 554 -14.33 -11.16 -4.12
C ARG A 554 -12.93 -11.21 -3.49
N GLY A 555 -12.65 -10.33 -2.50
CA GLY A 555 -11.37 -10.32 -1.77
C GLY A 555 -10.25 -9.55 -2.46
N ILE A 556 -10.57 -8.62 -3.35
CA ILE A 556 -9.58 -7.76 -4.02
C ILE A 556 -9.96 -6.29 -3.79
N LEU A 557 -9.02 -5.50 -3.25
CA LEU A 557 -9.22 -4.09 -2.98
C LEU A 557 -8.72 -3.24 -4.14
N ILE A 558 -9.62 -2.46 -4.72
CA ILE A 558 -9.34 -1.39 -5.68
C ILE A 558 -10.13 -0.15 -5.30
N SER A 559 -9.91 0.96 -5.97
CA SER A 559 -10.61 2.21 -5.72
C SER A 559 -10.78 2.99 -7.03
N THR A 560 -11.52 4.09 -6.98
CA THR A 560 -11.64 5.05 -8.08
C THR A 560 -10.73 6.24 -7.90
N ASP A 561 -10.43 6.94 -8.98
CA ASP A 561 -9.74 8.23 -9.06
C ASP A 561 -10.32 9.08 -10.20
N GLY A 562 -9.76 10.28 -10.38
CA GLY A 562 -10.21 11.25 -11.37
C GLY A 562 -11.37 12.12 -10.90
N THR A 563 -11.50 13.31 -11.49
CA THR A 563 -12.52 14.32 -11.14
C THR A 563 -13.96 13.84 -11.37
N ARG A 564 -14.13 12.76 -12.14
CA ARG A 564 -15.43 12.16 -12.46
C ARG A 564 -15.67 10.82 -11.78
N ASN A 565 -14.76 10.36 -10.91
CA ASN A 565 -14.82 9.09 -10.16
C ASN A 565 -15.12 7.85 -11.04
N ASN A 566 -14.67 7.85 -12.30
CA ASN A 566 -14.91 6.79 -13.27
C ASN A 566 -13.65 6.07 -13.73
N VAL A 567 -12.49 6.36 -13.11
CA VAL A 567 -11.23 5.69 -13.39
C VAL A 567 -10.94 4.71 -12.25
N LEU A 568 -10.87 3.41 -12.53
CA LEU A 568 -10.37 2.44 -11.58
C LEU A 568 -8.86 2.62 -11.42
N LYS A 569 -8.45 2.77 -10.20
CA LYS A 569 -7.06 2.98 -9.79
C LYS A 569 -6.44 1.67 -9.35
N ILE A 570 -5.38 1.24 -10.05
CA ILE A 570 -4.62 0.03 -9.74
C ILE A 570 -3.18 0.45 -9.45
N ARG A 571 -2.84 0.51 -8.15
CA ARG A 571 -1.53 0.96 -7.63
C ARG A 571 -1.12 0.09 -6.44
N PRO A 572 -0.95 -1.23 -6.63
CA PRO A 572 -0.65 -2.15 -5.53
C PRO A 572 0.73 -1.88 -4.92
N PRO A 573 1.05 -2.48 -3.76
CA PRO A 573 2.43 -2.60 -3.30
C PRO A 573 3.34 -3.21 -4.36
N MET A 574 4.61 -2.81 -4.40
CA MET A 574 5.59 -3.23 -5.43
C MET A 574 5.91 -4.73 -5.42
N VAL A 575 5.59 -5.42 -4.34
CA VAL A 575 5.69 -6.90 -4.21
C VAL A 575 4.54 -7.66 -4.88
N PHE A 576 3.63 -6.95 -5.55
CA PHE A 576 2.51 -7.54 -6.31
C PHE A 576 3.05 -8.43 -7.42
N THR A 577 2.60 -9.69 -7.48
CA THR A 577 3.10 -10.69 -8.43
C THR A 577 2.25 -10.77 -9.68
N GLN A 578 2.77 -11.44 -10.72
CA GLN A 578 1.98 -11.72 -11.92
C GLN A 578 0.74 -12.56 -11.60
N SER A 579 0.84 -13.56 -10.72
CA SER A 579 -0.31 -14.36 -10.27
C SER A 579 -1.38 -13.52 -9.56
N ASN A 580 -0.96 -12.49 -8.80
CA ASN A 580 -1.91 -11.52 -8.24
C ASN A 580 -2.60 -10.71 -9.35
N GLY A 581 -1.85 -10.33 -10.39
CA GLY A 581 -2.38 -9.68 -11.59
C GLY A 581 -3.40 -10.55 -12.32
N GLU A 582 -3.10 -11.83 -12.51
CA GLU A 582 -4.02 -12.82 -13.09
C GLU A 582 -5.32 -12.92 -12.28
N SER A 583 -5.22 -13.00 -10.95
CA SER A 583 -6.38 -13.03 -10.05
C SER A 583 -7.22 -11.76 -10.17
N LEU A 584 -6.59 -10.58 -10.22
CA LEU A 584 -7.27 -9.30 -10.37
C LEU A 584 -8.02 -9.22 -11.71
N VAL A 585 -7.35 -9.55 -12.82
CA VAL A 585 -7.94 -9.50 -14.17
C VAL A 585 -9.08 -10.51 -14.33
N ASN A 586 -8.89 -11.75 -13.87
CA ASN A 586 -9.92 -12.79 -13.96
C ASN A 586 -11.16 -12.38 -13.15
N THR A 587 -10.98 -11.84 -11.95
CA THR A 587 -12.09 -11.34 -11.12
C THR A 587 -12.80 -10.16 -11.79
N LEU A 588 -12.08 -9.22 -12.38
CA LEU A 588 -12.68 -8.13 -13.17
C LEU A 588 -13.49 -8.68 -14.35
N LYS A 589 -12.93 -9.62 -15.08
CA LYS A 589 -13.61 -10.27 -16.22
C LYS A 589 -14.91 -10.93 -15.80
N GLU A 590 -14.91 -11.70 -14.71
CA GLU A 590 -16.14 -12.33 -14.18
C GLU A 590 -17.21 -11.28 -13.82
N ILE A 591 -16.84 -10.19 -13.15
CA ILE A 591 -17.78 -9.14 -12.74
C ILE A 591 -18.33 -8.39 -13.95
N LEU A 592 -17.51 -8.13 -14.98
CA LEU A 592 -17.94 -7.49 -16.22
C LEU A 592 -18.98 -8.30 -17.01
N HIS A 593 -19.12 -9.62 -16.73
CA HIS A 593 -20.17 -10.46 -17.28
C HIS A 593 -21.43 -10.52 -16.39
N GLU A 594 -21.47 -9.84 -15.23
CA GLU A 594 -22.68 -9.78 -14.41
C GLU A 594 -23.79 -8.96 -15.10
N SER A 595 -25.04 -9.25 -14.77
CA SER A 595 -26.23 -8.64 -15.42
C SER A 595 -26.23 -7.11 -15.39
N PHE A 596 -25.61 -6.50 -14.39
CA PHE A 596 -25.45 -5.05 -14.28
C PHE A 596 -24.79 -4.41 -15.51
N PHE A 597 -23.82 -5.10 -16.12
CA PHE A 597 -23.13 -4.63 -17.32
C PHE A 597 -23.82 -5.05 -18.61
N MET A 598 -24.67 -6.10 -18.56
CA MET A 598 -25.35 -6.63 -19.73
C MET A 598 -26.64 -5.88 -20.10
N THR A 599 -27.28 -5.21 -19.14
CA THR A 599 -28.56 -4.52 -19.33
C THR A 599 -28.42 -3.19 -20.09
N GLY A 600 -27.22 -2.62 -20.20
CA GLY A 600 -26.97 -1.39 -20.96
C GLY A 600 -26.77 -1.57 -22.49
N ILE A 601 -26.56 -2.81 -22.95
CA ILE A 601 -26.22 -3.10 -24.37
C ILE A 601 -27.49 -3.21 -25.24
N ASN A 602 -28.67 -3.42 -24.66
CA ASN A 602 -29.91 -3.68 -25.41
C ASN A 602 -30.75 -2.44 -25.74
N ASN A 603 -30.33 -1.22 -25.43
CA ASN A 603 -31.08 0.00 -25.70
C ASN A 603 -30.49 0.89 -26.82
N SER A 604 -29.59 0.38 -27.63
CA SER A 604 -29.04 1.07 -28.82
C SER A 604 -29.00 0.13 -30.02
N SER A 605 -30.16 -0.35 -30.42
CA SER A 605 -30.37 -0.96 -31.76
C SER A 605 -31.45 -0.20 -32.51
#